data_23e4ce2464f05428c47d00448c93899d
#
_entry.id   23e4ce2464f05428c47d00448c93899d
#
_cell.length_a   1.000
_cell.length_b   1.000
_cell.length_c   1.000
_cell.angle_alpha   90.00
_cell.angle_beta   90.00
_cell.angle_gamma   90.00
#
_symmetry.space_group_name_H-M   'P 1'
#
loop_
_entity.id
_entity.type
_entity.pdbx_description
1 polymer ?
#
loop_
_entity_poly.entity_id
_entity_poly.type
_entity_poly.pdbx_seq_one_letter_code
_entity_poly.pdbx_strand_id
1 'polypeptide(L)'
;MKRKDIIEFEVGKMEFGGVSRSIYEGKRIKMKGGITGQKVRAVVKKSRSDSGEVKLLELLEPSEIETAPVCRHFRQCGGCSILSIPYEKQLEIKKDQILDLFDKAGIKDYEFLGIQGSPSQYAYRNKMEFTFGDEYKDGPLSLGMHKVGRFIDIVTVDDCRIIDEDFRKIMVGTRDYFEEKGLPYYRTFNHQGYLRHLVVRRGENTGEIMVNIVTSSQLDYKMEDYKDFLLGLDLESKLVGVLHTINDGLADAVKCDELRVLHGRDYFYEEVLGLRFKVSPFSFFQTNTKGAEVLYTIAREFAGNKGDGKVVFDLYSGTGTIGQLMAKTAKKVYGIELIEEAVVAANQNAGLNNLDNCEFIAGDVAKLVTSLPEKPDLIIVDPPRAGILANGVKDIAEFVAGEIVYVSCNPKSLVENVVEFESRGYKLDKLKLMDMFPSGPHCESVALLIKQ
;
A
#
# COMPACT_ATOMS: atom_id res chain seq x y z
N MET A 1 1.03 27.93 -25.32
CA MET A 1 1.41 27.42 -23.98
C MET A 1 2.93 27.35 -23.90
N LYS A 2 3.57 28.08 -22.96
CA LYS A 2 5.03 28.09 -22.68
C LYS A 2 5.29 27.65 -21.23
N ARG A 3 6.52 27.27 -20.89
CA ARG A 3 6.90 26.96 -19.51
C ARG A 3 6.67 28.18 -18.61
N LYS A 4 6.09 27.96 -17.42
CA LYS A 4 5.66 28.95 -16.43
C LYS A 4 4.38 29.71 -16.76
N ASP A 5 3.76 29.53 -17.93
CA ASP A 5 2.44 30.10 -18.18
C ASP A 5 1.44 29.55 -17.13
N ILE A 6 0.53 30.40 -16.70
CA ILE A 6 -0.62 30.00 -15.90
C ILE A 6 -1.80 29.85 -16.85
N ILE A 7 -2.45 28.69 -16.80
CA ILE A 7 -3.58 28.35 -17.66
C ILE A 7 -4.76 27.90 -16.82
N GLU A 8 -5.97 28.15 -17.35
CA GLU A 8 -7.22 27.68 -16.75
C GLU A 8 -7.89 26.73 -17.74
N PHE A 9 -8.35 25.58 -17.25
CA PHE A 9 -8.97 24.58 -18.10
C PHE A 9 -9.84 23.62 -17.27
N GLU A 10 -10.69 22.90 -17.95
CA GLU A 10 -11.47 21.80 -17.38
C GLU A 10 -10.65 20.51 -17.42
N VAL A 11 -10.61 19.80 -16.28
CA VAL A 11 -9.92 18.52 -16.14
C VAL A 11 -10.67 17.45 -16.93
N GLY A 12 -9.98 16.85 -17.88
CA GLY A 12 -10.50 15.76 -18.69
C GLY A 12 -10.46 14.40 -17.99
N LYS A 13 -10.16 13.35 -18.74
CA LYS A 13 -10.21 11.96 -18.23
C LYS A 13 -9.16 11.71 -17.13
N MET A 14 -9.63 11.20 -15.99
CA MET A 14 -8.77 10.60 -14.97
C MET A 14 -8.29 9.21 -15.44
N GLU A 15 -7.01 8.94 -15.30
CA GLU A 15 -6.39 7.65 -15.59
C GLU A 15 -5.89 6.98 -14.30
N PHE A 16 -5.70 5.68 -14.34
CA PHE A 16 -5.16 4.91 -13.21
C PHE A 16 -3.82 5.49 -12.70
N GLY A 17 -3.70 5.58 -11.37
CA GLY A 17 -2.53 6.13 -10.70
C GLY A 17 -2.61 7.62 -10.41
N GLY A 18 -3.82 8.22 -10.45
CA GLY A 18 -4.05 9.61 -10.04
C GLY A 18 -3.47 10.64 -11.01
N VAL A 19 -3.52 10.36 -12.29
CA VAL A 19 -3.13 11.27 -13.38
C VAL A 19 -4.37 11.66 -14.16
N SER A 20 -4.51 12.93 -14.54
CA SER A 20 -5.54 13.40 -15.46
C SER A 20 -4.94 13.86 -16.79
N ARG A 21 -5.71 13.68 -17.86
CA ARG A 21 -5.39 14.16 -19.20
C ARG A 21 -6.48 15.07 -19.70
N SER A 22 -6.08 16.20 -20.27
CA SER A 22 -6.97 17.21 -20.82
C SER A 22 -6.43 17.70 -22.15
N ILE A 23 -7.23 18.48 -22.88
CA ILE A 23 -6.80 19.19 -24.08
C ILE A 23 -6.93 20.69 -23.79
N TYR A 24 -5.85 21.42 -24.07
CA TYR A 24 -5.81 22.88 -23.96
C TYR A 24 -5.19 23.47 -25.21
N GLU A 25 -5.96 24.33 -25.92
CA GLU A 25 -5.54 24.93 -27.20
C GLU A 25 -4.99 23.89 -28.21
N GLY A 26 -5.67 22.74 -28.33
CA GLY A 26 -5.29 21.65 -29.22
C GLY A 26 -4.11 20.78 -28.75
N LYS A 27 -3.50 21.08 -27.58
CA LYS A 27 -2.39 20.31 -27.00
C LYS A 27 -2.87 19.38 -25.92
N ARG A 28 -2.32 18.17 -25.89
CA ARG A 28 -2.56 17.21 -24.79
C ARG A 28 -1.79 17.65 -23.55
N ILE A 29 -2.48 17.85 -22.43
CA ILE A 29 -1.87 18.18 -21.16
C ILE A 29 -2.05 17.07 -20.15
N LYS A 30 -1.00 16.83 -19.36
CA LYS A 30 -0.96 15.86 -18.28
C LYS A 30 -0.81 16.60 -16.95
N MET A 31 -1.66 16.25 -15.99
CA MET A 31 -1.62 16.76 -14.61
C MET A 31 -1.61 15.60 -13.61
N LYS A 32 -0.83 15.71 -12.55
CA LYS A 32 -0.95 14.80 -11.39
C LYS A 32 -2.08 15.31 -10.50
N GLY A 33 -3.00 14.42 -10.14
CA GLY A 33 -4.24 14.79 -9.45
C GLY A 33 -5.28 15.38 -10.42
N GLY A 34 -6.30 15.99 -9.85
CA GLY A 34 -7.48 16.51 -10.56
C GLY A 34 -8.54 15.46 -10.81
N ILE A 35 -9.79 15.87 -10.64
CA ILE A 35 -10.98 15.04 -10.85
C ILE A 35 -11.63 15.50 -12.16
N THR A 36 -12.07 14.57 -12.99
CA THR A 36 -12.76 14.86 -14.26
C THR A 36 -13.89 15.85 -14.05
N GLY A 37 -13.93 16.90 -14.88
CA GLY A 37 -14.95 17.98 -14.81
C GLY A 37 -14.62 19.12 -13.84
N GLN A 38 -13.49 19.05 -13.10
CA GLN A 38 -13.04 20.21 -12.31
C GLN A 38 -12.56 21.34 -13.22
N LYS A 39 -12.86 22.60 -12.90
CA LYS A 39 -12.15 23.75 -13.48
C LYS A 39 -10.99 24.14 -12.58
N VAL A 40 -9.82 24.22 -13.17
CA VAL A 40 -8.56 24.40 -12.41
C VAL A 40 -7.69 25.49 -13.03
N ARG A 41 -6.91 26.14 -12.17
CA ARG A 41 -5.76 26.98 -12.55
C ARG A 41 -4.49 26.18 -12.33
N ALA A 42 -3.64 26.09 -13.34
CA ALA A 42 -2.42 25.30 -13.27
C ALA A 42 -1.24 26.02 -13.91
N VAL A 43 -0.02 25.72 -13.44
CA VAL A 43 1.20 26.23 -14.03
C VAL A 43 1.87 25.20 -14.95
N VAL A 44 2.27 25.63 -16.13
CA VAL A 44 2.98 24.79 -17.11
C VAL A 44 4.40 24.49 -16.63
N LYS A 45 4.71 23.22 -16.39
CA LYS A 45 6.04 22.73 -16.00
C LYS A 45 6.90 22.35 -17.18
N LYS A 46 6.30 21.65 -18.16
CA LYS A 46 6.94 21.28 -19.42
C LYS A 46 6.00 21.58 -20.57
N SER A 47 6.54 22.02 -21.70
CA SER A 47 5.80 22.28 -22.94
C SER A 47 6.57 21.70 -24.12
N ARG A 48 5.84 20.97 -24.99
CA ARG A 48 6.29 20.44 -26.28
C ARG A 48 5.37 20.96 -27.39
N SER A 49 5.64 20.58 -28.62
CA SER A 49 4.82 21.01 -29.78
C SER A 49 3.36 20.58 -29.62
N ASP A 50 3.10 19.35 -29.19
CA ASP A 50 1.77 18.70 -29.15
C ASP A 50 1.28 18.36 -27.72
N SER A 51 2.11 18.61 -26.70
CA SER A 51 1.82 18.17 -25.34
C SER A 51 2.47 19.03 -24.26
N GLY A 52 2.05 18.87 -23.01
CA GLY A 52 2.64 19.52 -21.85
C GLY A 52 2.33 18.82 -20.52
N GLU A 53 3.13 19.15 -19.51
CA GLU A 53 2.88 18.78 -18.14
C GLU A 53 2.57 20.04 -17.32
N VAL A 54 1.51 19.98 -16.52
CA VAL A 54 1.06 21.09 -15.68
C VAL A 54 1.00 20.66 -14.21
N LYS A 55 1.14 21.62 -13.31
CA LYS A 55 0.95 21.44 -11.87
C LYS A 55 -0.26 22.25 -11.42
N LEU A 56 -1.19 21.62 -10.72
CA LEU A 56 -2.34 22.29 -10.10
C LEU A 56 -1.85 23.40 -9.14
N LEU A 57 -2.43 24.59 -9.28
CA LEU A 57 -2.25 25.72 -8.38
C LEU A 57 -3.51 25.94 -7.53
N GLU A 58 -4.67 25.90 -8.16
CA GLU A 58 -5.94 26.25 -7.55
C GLU A 58 -7.09 25.48 -8.20
N LEU A 59 -8.04 25.04 -7.38
CA LEU A 59 -9.33 24.55 -7.83
C LEU A 59 -10.28 25.77 -7.93
N LEU A 60 -10.79 26.05 -9.14
CA LEU A 60 -11.70 27.16 -9.39
C LEU A 60 -13.15 26.72 -9.18
N GLU A 61 -13.53 25.56 -9.75
CA GLU A 61 -14.86 24.98 -9.59
C GLU A 61 -14.71 23.47 -9.36
N PRO A 62 -15.43 22.88 -8.37
CA PRO A 62 -15.47 21.43 -8.19
C PRO A 62 -16.19 20.76 -9.36
N SER A 63 -15.94 19.47 -9.55
CA SER A 63 -16.71 18.64 -10.49
C SER A 63 -18.12 18.36 -9.94
N GLU A 64 -19.08 18.15 -10.83
CA GLU A 64 -20.47 17.79 -10.47
C GLU A 64 -20.56 16.46 -9.69
N ILE A 65 -19.58 15.58 -9.83
CA ILE A 65 -19.53 14.30 -9.09
C ILE A 65 -18.95 14.43 -7.68
N GLU A 66 -18.46 15.60 -7.30
CA GLU A 66 -17.87 15.83 -5.98
C GLU A 66 -18.91 16.25 -4.95
N THR A 67 -18.69 15.82 -3.74
CA THR A 67 -19.42 16.22 -2.53
C THR A 67 -18.46 16.86 -1.53
N ALA A 68 -18.97 17.46 -0.47
CA ALA A 68 -18.13 17.99 0.60
C ALA A 68 -17.30 16.85 1.25
N PRO A 69 -15.98 16.97 1.32
CA PRO A 69 -15.14 15.92 1.89
C PRO A 69 -15.31 15.86 3.41
N VAL A 70 -15.32 14.64 3.97
CA VAL A 70 -15.46 14.40 5.42
C VAL A 70 -14.20 14.73 6.21
N CYS A 71 -13.04 14.83 5.58
CA CYS A 71 -11.75 15.14 6.19
C CYS A 71 -11.37 16.60 5.88
N ARG A 72 -11.12 17.40 6.91
CA ARG A 72 -10.74 18.80 6.75
C ARG A 72 -9.37 19.02 6.10
N HIS A 73 -8.50 17.99 6.12
CA HIS A 73 -7.16 18.04 5.51
C HIS A 73 -7.15 17.58 4.04
N PHE A 74 -8.31 17.23 3.48
CA PHE A 74 -8.39 16.84 2.08
C PHE A 74 -7.83 17.95 1.16
N ARG A 75 -7.03 17.58 0.17
CA ARG A 75 -6.27 18.46 -0.73
C ARG A 75 -5.07 19.19 -0.09
N GLN A 76 -4.94 19.20 1.22
CA GLN A 76 -3.72 19.66 1.89
C GLN A 76 -2.76 18.47 2.12
N CYS A 77 -3.28 17.41 2.72
CA CYS A 77 -2.57 16.15 2.93
C CYS A 77 -2.52 15.32 1.64
N GLY A 78 -1.37 14.69 1.37
CA GLY A 78 -1.16 13.84 0.19
C GLY A 78 -1.76 12.42 0.29
N GLY A 79 -2.47 12.07 1.37
CA GLY A 79 -2.92 10.69 1.62
C GLY A 79 -4.12 10.25 0.78
N CYS A 80 -5.09 11.14 0.54
CA CYS A 80 -6.29 10.86 -0.23
C CYS A 80 -6.36 11.71 -1.49
N SER A 81 -6.82 11.15 -2.61
CA SER A 81 -6.91 11.86 -3.89
C SER A 81 -8.33 12.04 -4.42
N ILE A 82 -9.27 11.20 -3.99
CA ILE A 82 -10.65 11.18 -4.50
C ILE A 82 -11.71 11.10 -3.36
N LEU A 83 -11.35 11.57 -2.15
CA LEU A 83 -12.22 11.53 -0.98
C LEU A 83 -13.52 12.35 -1.16
N SER A 84 -13.53 13.36 -2.01
CA SER A 84 -14.72 14.17 -2.34
C SER A 84 -15.71 13.48 -3.28
N ILE A 85 -15.36 12.29 -3.80
CA ILE A 85 -16.25 11.52 -4.69
C ILE A 85 -17.03 10.50 -3.85
N PRO A 86 -18.35 10.34 -4.01
CA PRO A 86 -19.12 9.26 -3.37
C PRO A 86 -18.52 7.88 -3.66
N TYR A 87 -18.56 6.98 -2.70
CA TYR A 87 -17.77 5.74 -2.75
C TYR A 87 -18.13 4.83 -3.93
N GLU A 88 -19.41 4.67 -4.20
CA GLU A 88 -19.88 3.89 -5.35
C GLU A 88 -19.30 4.43 -6.67
N LYS A 89 -19.19 5.76 -6.75
CA LYS A 89 -18.60 6.42 -7.93
C LYS A 89 -17.08 6.25 -7.99
N GLN A 90 -16.39 6.19 -6.84
CA GLN A 90 -14.98 5.83 -6.79
C GLN A 90 -14.75 4.42 -7.37
N LEU A 91 -15.61 3.45 -7.02
CA LEU A 91 -15.54 2.07 -7.54
C LEU A 91 -15.76 2.03 -9.05
N GLU A 92 -16.77 2.75 -9.58
CA GLU A 92 -17.00 2.84 -11.02
C GLU A 92 -15.77 3.40 -11.75
N ILE A 93 -15.22 4.51 -11.27
CA ILE A 93 -14.05 5.16 -11.87
C ILE A 93 -12.84 4.21 -11.87
N LYS A 94 -12.57 3.53 -10.75
CA LYS A 94 -11.46 2.58 -10.66
C LYS A 94 -11.64 1.40 -11.61
N LYS A 95 -12.84 0.83 -11.66
CA LYS A 95 -13.21 -0.25 -12.58
C LYS A 95 -12.96 0.17 -14.03
N ASP A 96 -13.51 1.31 -14.46
CA ASP A 96 -13.42 1.77 -15.84
C ASP A 96 -11.98 2.09 -16.24
N GLN A 97 -11.17 2.65 -15.31
CA GLN A 97 -9.76 2.89 -15.54
C GLN A 97 -8.95 1.60 -15.76
N ILE A 98 -9.28 0.54 -15.04
CA ILE A 98 -8.56 -0.74 -15.14
C ILE A 98 -9.00 -1.48 -16.41
N LEU A 99 -10.28 -1.58 -16.69
CA LEU A 99 -10.78 -2.22 -17.91
C LEU A 99 -10.24 -1.54 -19.17
N ASP A 100 -10.14 -0.20 -19.18
CA ASP A 100 -9.53 0.57 -20.28
C ASP A 100 -8.04 0.18 -20.54
N LEU A 101 -7.31 -0.31 -19.53
CA LEU A 101 -5.95 -0.82 -19.73
C LEU A 101 -5.95 -2.18 -20.43
N PHE A 102 -6.84 -3.10 -20.05
CA PHE A 102 -7.00 -4.41 -20.69
C PHE A 102 -7.47 -4.25 -22.14
N ASP A 103 -8.47 -3.39 -22.38
CA ASP A 103 -8.98 -3.10 -23.72
C ASP A 103 -7.90 -2.54 -24.66
N LYS A 104 -7.08 -1.59 -24.16
CA LYS A 104 -5.96 -1.02 -24.94
C LYS A 104 -4.87 -2.01 -25.27
N ALA A 105 -4.67 -3.01 -24.42
CA ALA A 105 -3.72 -4.11 -24.66
C ALA A 105 -4.30 -5.20 -25.59
N GLY A 106 -5.60 -5.11 -25.95
CA GLY A 106 -6.26 -6.09 -26.78
C GLY A 106 -6.61 -7.39 -26.08
N ILE A 107 -6.51 -7.44 -24.75
CA ILE A 107 -6.89 -8.60 -23.94
C ILE A 107 -8.42 -8.68 -23.88
N LYS A 108 -8.96 -9.77 -24.41
CA LYS A 108 -10.41 -10.00 -24.54
C LYS A 108 -10.75 -11.45 -24.16
N ASP A 109 -12.03 -11.76 -24.16
CA ASP A 109 -12.54 -13.12 -23.94
C ASP A 109 -12.18 -13.69 -22.55
N TYR A 110 -12.29 -12.86 -21.50
CA TYR A 110 -12.21 -13.28 -20.11
C TYR A 110 -13.49 -12.91 -19.35
N GLU A 111 -13.77 -13.61 -18.25
CA GLU A 111 -14.90 -13.31 -17.38
C GLU A 111 -14.52 -12.19 -16.40
N PHE A 112 -15.16 -11.02 -16.54
CA PHE A 112 -15.02 -9.95 -15.57
C PHE A 112 -16.05 -10.09 -14.45
N LEU A 113 -15.59 -10.35 -13.20
CA LEU A 113 -16.43 -10.61 -12.02
C LEU A 113 -16.70 -9.36 -11.17
N GLY A 114 -16.52 -8.17 -11.75
CA GLY A 114 -16.83 -6.91 -11.09
C GLY A 114 -15.73 -6.38 -10.19
N ILE A 115 -16.07 -5.30 -9.46
CA ILE A 115 -15.23 -4.70 -8.43
C ILE A 115 -15.87 -4.86 -7.06
N GLN A 116 -15.11 -5.39 -6.10
CA GLN A 116 -15.51 -5.50 -4.71
C GLN A 116 -15.04 -4.26 -3.95
N GLY A 117 -15.95 -3.58 -3.24
CA GLY A 117 -15.61 -2.48 -2.33
C GLY A 117 -14.97 -2.96 -1.04
N SER A 118 -14.20 -2.09 -0.41
CA SER A 118 -13.68 -2.30 0.95
C SER A 118 -14.83 -2.48 1.96
N PRO A 119 -14.73 -3.39 2.91
CA PRO A 119 -15.71 -3.53 3.99
C PRO A 119 -15.91 -2.25 4.81
N SER A 120 -14.88 -1.41 4.90
CA SER A 120 -14.96 -0.09 5.51
C SER A 120 -14.32 0.96 4.61
N GLN A 121 -14.98 2.12 4.50
CA GLN A 121 -14.45 3.29 3.77
C GLN A 121 -13.55 4.14 4.66
N TYR A 122 -13.73 4.06 5.98
CA TYR A 122 -13.06 4.84 7.01
C TYR A 122 -12.44 3.92 8.04
N ALA A 123 -11.49 4.43 8.81
CA ALA A 123 -10.78 3.72 9.87
C ALA A 123 -10.23 2.33 9.45
N TYR A 124 -9.98 2.14 8.15
CA TYR A 124 -9.54 0.85 7.62
C TYR A 124 -8.02 0.63 7.72
N ARG A 125 -7.27 1.74 7.87
CA ARG A 125 -5.82 1.68 7.76
C ARG A 125 -5.17 1.33 9.10
N ASN A 126 -4.50 0.19 9.14
CA ASN A 126 -3.90 -0.40 10.34
C ASN A 126 -2.40 -0.11 10.51
N LYS A 127 -1.78 0.67 9.60
CA LYS A 127 -0.39 1.15 9.70
C LYS A 127 -0.28 2.57 9.20
N MET A 128 0.32 3.44 10.01
CA MET A 128 0.71 4.78 9.60
C MET A 128 2.15 5.09 9.96
N GLU A 129 2.79 5.82 9.07
CA GLU A 129 4.10 6.41 9.25
C GLU A 129 3.91 7.92 9.16
N PHE A 130 3.87 8.59 10.30
CA PHE A 130 3.78 10.04 10.39
C PHE A 130 5.18 10.63 10.43
N THR A 131 5.38 11.76 9.77
CA THR A 131 6.66 12.48 9.72
C THR A 131 6.60 13.70 10.63
N PHE A 132 7.67 13.94 11.40
CA PHE A 132 7.86 15.20 12.12
C PHE A 132 8.36 16.29 11.17
N GLY A 133 7.90 17.51 11.37
CA GLY A 133 8.29 18.65 10.56
C GLY A 133 7.63 19.95 11.01
N ASP A 134 7.48 20.87 10.07
CA ASP A 134 6.65 22.07 10.22
C ASP A 134 5.69 22.22 9.03
N GLU A 135 4.57 22.91 9.21
CA GLU A 135 3.61 23.15 8.12
C GLU A 135 4.08 24.28 7.21
N TYR A 136 4.88 25.18 7.73
CA TYR A 136 5.56 26.27 7.03
C TYR A 136 6.88 26.57 7.75
N LYS A 137 7.84 27.08 7.01
CA LYS A 137 9.20 27.31 7.52
C LYS A 137 9.21 28.01 8.87
N ASP A 138 9.89 27.41 9.83
CA ASP A 138 10.03 27.87 11.22
C ASP A 138 8.68 28.01 11.98
N GLY A 139 7.67 27.24 11.56
CA GLY A 139 6.38 27.09 12.24
C GLY A 139 6.46 26.17 13.48
N PRO A 140 5.33 25.96 14.18
CA PRO A 140 5.26 25.04 15.30
C PRO A 140 5.52 23.60 14.85
N LEU A 141 5.86 22.72 15.80
CA LEU A 141 6.09 21.31 15.51
C LEU A 141 4.82 20.67 14.93
N SER A 142 4.97 20.05 13.79
CA SER A 142 3.92 19.26 13.15
C SER A 142 4.30 17.79 13.15
N LEU A 143 3.31 16.93 13.30
CA LEU A 143 3.46 15.47 13.14
C LEU A 143 2.30 14.98 12.28
N GLY A 144 2.59 14.42 11.11
CA GLY A 144 1.53 14.03 10.19
C GLY A 144 2.04 13.62 8.82
N MET A 145 1.41 14.15 7.78
CA MET A 145 1.65 13.73 6.40
C MET A 145 2.21 14.88 5.56
N HIS A 146 3.01 14.55 4.54
CA HIS A 146 3.52 15.53 3.59
C HIS A 146 2.39 16.30 2.90
N LYS A 147 2.58 17.61 2.78
CA LYS A 147 1.65 18.50 2.08
C LYS A 147 1.67 18.28 0.58
N VAL A 148 0.51 18.30 -0.04
CA VAL A 148 0.41 18.15 -1.51
C VAL A 148 1.28 19.17 -2.22
N GLY A 149 2.21 18.68 -3.04
CA GLY A 149 3.09 19.53 -3.85
C GLY A 149 4.23 20.22 -3.10
N ARG A 150 4.39 19.99 -1.79
CA ARG A 150 5.47 20.50 -0.95
C ARG A 150 5.99 19.38 -0.06
N PHE A 151 7.03 18.70 -0.47
CA PHE A 151 7.55 17.51 0.21
C PHE A 151 8.11 17.78 1.61
N ILE A 152 8.57 19.00 1.87
CA ILE A 152 9.16 19.37 3.17
C ILE A 152 8.14 19.86 4.20
N ASP A 153 6.95 20.28 3.75
CA ASP A 153 5.90 20.80 4.64
C ASP A 153 5.06 19.63 5.16
N ILE A 154 4.81 19.58 6.48
CA ILE A 154 4.05 18.51 7.14
C ILE A 154 2.73 19.05 7.64
N VAL A 155 1.63 18.40 7.27
CA VAL A 155 0.28 18.71 7.76
C VAL A 155 -0.03 17.78 8.93
N THR A 156 -0.35 18.32 10.09
CA THR A 156 -0.87 17.54 11.22
C THR A 156 -2.27 17.05 10.91
N VAL A 157 -2.45 15.72 10.79
CA VAL A 157 -3.67 15.10 10.26
C VAL A 157 -4.60 14.61 11.38
N ASP A 158 -4.90 15.46 12.33
CA ASP A 158 -5.70 15.20 13.54
C ASP A 158 -7.19 14.85 13.26
N ASP A 159 -7.70 15.10 12.04
CA ASP A 159 -9.04 14.69 11.56
C ASP A 159 -8.96 13.64 10.45
N CYS A 160 -7.90 12.85 10.39
CA CYS A 160 -7.76 11.81 9.38
C CYS A 160 -8.84 10.74 9.54
N ARG A 161 -9.62 10.49 8.47
CA ARG A 161 -10.76 9.57 8.49
C ARG A 161 -10.41 8.14 8.09
N ILE A 162 -9.25 7.90 7.49
CA ILE A 162 -8.85 6.54 7.08
C ILE A 162 -8.18 5.76 8.19
N ILE A 163 -7.85 6.41 9.33
CA ILE A 163 -7.27 5.79 10.53
C ILE A 163 -8.26 5.80 11.69
N ASP A 164 -8.02 4.89 12.60
CA ASP A 164 -8.75 4.75 13.86
C ASP A 164 -8.49 5.92 14.82
N GLU A 165 -9.35 6.07 15.82
CA GLU A 165 -9.26 7.11 16.85
C GLU A 165 -7.97 7.02 17.67
N ASP A 166 -7.54 5.80 18.00
CA ASP A 166 -6.31 5.59 18.78
C ASP A 166 -5.08 6.09 18.05
N PHE A 167 -5.02 5.93 16.70
CA PHE A 167 -3.94 6.53 15.90
C PHE A 167 -3.90 8.05 16.00
N ARG A 168 -5.08 8.71 16.00
CA ARG A 168 -5.16 10.17 16.15
C ARG A 168 -4.73 10.60 17.53
N LYS A 169 -5.22 9.94 18.60
CA LYS A 169 -4.82 10.21 19.99
C LYS A 169 -3.32 10.07 20.18
N ILE A 170 -2.72 8.98 19.69
CA ILE A 170 -1.28 8.73 19.77
C ILE A 170 -0.51 9.81 19.00
N MET A 171 -0.90 10.13 17.77
CA MET A 171 -0.20 11.11 16.93
C MET A 171 -0.27 12.52 17.52
N VAL A 172 -1.47 12.98 17.89
CA VAL A 172 -1.65 14.32 18.48
C VAL A 172 -0.92 14.43 19.82
N GLY A 173 -1.11 13.44 20.70
CA GLY A 173 -0.45 13.42 22.00
C GLY A 173 1.08 13.38 21.87
N THR A 174 1.62 12.61 20.91
CA THR A 174 3.07 12.56 20.64
C THR A 174 3.60 13.91 20.16
N ARG A 175 2.87 14.59 19.24
CA ARG A 175 3.22 15.92 18.78
C ARG A 175 3.28 16.89 19.95
N ASP A 176 2.22 16.97 20.75
CA ASP A 176 2.08 17.90 21.86
C ASP A 176 3.15 17.64 22.94
N TYR A 177 3.43 16.37 23.23
CA TYR A 177 4.49 15.97 24.15
C TYR A 177 5.86 16.51 23.73
N PHE A 178 6.26 16.30 22.48
CA PHE A 178 7.58 16.73 22.01
C PHE A 178 7.65 18.22 21.70
N GLU A 179 6.55 18.87 21.35
CA GLU A 179 6.47 20.33 21.24
C GLU A 179 6.74 20.99 22.60
N GLU A 180 6.13 20.49 23.68
CA GLU A 180 6.40 20.98 25.05
C GLU A 180 7.86 20.78 25.46
N LYS A 181 8.48 19.68 25.05
CA LYS A 181 9.92 19.42 25.33
C LYS A 181 10.85 20.25 24.45
N GLY A 182 10.36 20.91 23.41
CA GLY A 182 11.16 21.74 22.51
C GLY A 182 12.21 20.96 21.72
N LEU A 183 11.97 19.67 21.43
CA LEU A 183 12.94 18.84 20.71
C LEU A 183 12.90 19.13 19.20
N PRO A 184 14.08 19.28 18.54
CA PRO A 184 14.13 19.59 17.12
C PRO A 184 13.75 18.38 16.26
N TYR A 185 12.94 18.59 15.21
CA TYR A 185 12.73 17.58 14.20
C TYR A 185 13.91 17.52 13.22
N TYR A 186 14.12 16.34 12.61
CA TYR A 186 15.19 16.09 11.63
C TYR A 186 14.86 16.73 10.28
N ARG A 187 15.74 17.58 9.79
CA ARG A 187 15.60 18.28 8.51
C ARG A 187 16.43 17.58 7.44
N THR A 188 15.78 17.01 6.45
CA THR A 188 16.40 16.21 5.38
C THR A 188 17.37 17.00 4.48
N PHE A 189 17.23 18.35 4.40
CA PHE A 189 18.10 19.16 3.54
C PHE A 189 19.47 19.45 4.16
N ASN A 190 19.61 19.50 5.48
CA ASN A 190 20.87 19.74 6.20
C ASN A 190 21.30 18.58 7.10
N HIS A 191 20.45 17.53 7.16
CA HIS A 191 20.69 16.31 7.95
C HIS A 191 20.88 16.57 9.45
N GLN A 192 20.18 17.55 10.00
CA GLN A 192 20.25 17.91 11.41
C GLN A 192 18.87 17.84 12.08
N GLY A 193 18.87 17.48 13.36
CA GLY A 193 17.67 17.34 14.21
C GLY A 193 17.48 15.93 14.73
N TYR A 194 16.49 15.73 15.58
CA TYR A 194 16.31 14.52 16.36
C TYR A 194 15.08 13.71 15.93
N LEU A 195 13.88 14.29 16.03
CA LEU A 195 12.60 13.62 15.76
C LEU A 195 12.43 13.38 14.26
N ARG A 196 12.16 12.13 13.85
CA ARG A 196 12.01 11.77 12.43
C ARG A 196 10.60 11.31 12.09
N HIS A 197 10.20 10.17 12.65
CA HIS A 197 8.91 9.57 12.33
C HIS A 197 8.24 9.00 13.58
N LEU A 198 6.91 8.85 13.51
CA LEU A 198 6.12 8.04 14.41
C LEU A 198 5.43 6.96 13.58
N VAL A 199 5.72 5.70 13.89
CA VAL A 199 5.07 4.56 13.24
C VAL A 199 4.08 3.95 14.22
N VAL A 200 2.82 3.88 13.82
CA VAL A 200 1.77 3.22 14.59
C VAL A 200 1.24 2.04 13.77
N ARG A 201 1.15 0.87 14.39
CA ARG A 201 0.62 -0.35 13.77
C ARG A 201 -0.39 -0.99 14.70
N ARG A 202 -1.48 -1.53 14.12
CA ARG A 202 -2.55 -2.17 14.88
C ARG A 202 -2.92 -3.51 14.24
N GLY A 203 -3.18 -4.50 15.08
CA GLY A 203 -3.91 -5.70 14.69
C GLY A 203 -5.39 -5.40 14.74
N GLU A 204 -6.03 -5.34 13.59
CA GLU A 204 -7.44 -4.95 13.47
C GLU A 204 -8.38 -5.96 14.13
N ASN A 205 -8.08 -7.26 13.98
CA ASN A 205 -8.90 -8.33 14.55
C ASN A 205 -8.49 -8.69 15.99
N THR A 206 -7.29 -8.27 16.43
CA THR A 206 -6.80 -8.56 17.79
C THR A 206 -6.91 -7.37 18.74
N GLY A 207 -7.09 -6.16 18.22
CA GLY A 207 -7.09 -4.94 19.01
C GLY A 207 -5.73 -4.60 19.64
N GLU A 208 -4.64 -5.23 19.21
CA GLU A 208 -3.29 -4.92 19.69
C GLU A 208 -2.70 -3.74 18.93
N ILE A 209 -2.14 -2.75 19.63
CA ILE A 209 -1.47 -1.59 19.00
C ILE A 209 -0.02 -1.47 19.46
N MET A 210 0.84 -1.10 18.54
CA MET A 210 2.28 -0.92 18.74
C MET A 210 2.71 0.45 18.23
N VAL A 211 3.48 1.16 19.02
CA VAL A 211 4.00 2.51 18.72
C VAL A 211 5.50 2.45 18.62
N ASN A 212 6.06 3.01 17.56
CA ASN A 212 7.50 3.11 17.35
C ASN A 212 7.87 4.55 17.03
N ILE A 213 8.58 5.20 17.95
CA ILE A 213 9.18 6.52 17.73
C ILE A 213 10.52 6.35 17.03
N VAL A 214 10.76 7.10 15.96
CA VAL A 214 11.98 7.05 15.16
C VAL A 214 12.72 8.37 15.30
N THR A 215 13.98 8.31 15.71
CA THR A 215 14.85 9.49 15.90
C THR A 215 16.19 9.30 15.22
N SER A 216 16.96 10.37 15.11
CA SER A 216 18.40 10.25 14.85
C SER A 216 19.16 9.99 16.14
N SER A 217 20.46 9.66 16.02
CA SER A 217 21.39 9.55 17.17
C SER A 217 21.96 10.91 17.63
N GLN A 218 21.55 12.03 17.01
CA GLN A 218 22.19 13.34 17.25
C GLN A 218 21.89 13.96 18.63
N LEU A 219 20.90 13.41 19.37
CA LEU A 219 20.57 13.84 20.72
C LEU A 219 20.33 12.60 21.59
N ASP A 220 20.93 12.60 22.78
CA ASP A 220 20.65 11.59 23.81
C ASP A 220 19.49 12.06 24.69
N TYR A 221 18.26 11.69 24.28
CA TYR A 221 17.05 11.99 25.03
C TYR A 221 16.49 10.72 25.66
N LYS A 222 16.18 10.77 26.95
CA LYS A 222 15.60 9.64 27.68
C LYS A 222 14.12 9.50 27.35
N MET A 223 13.72 8.34 26.84
CA MET A 223 12.36 8.07 26.36
C MET A 223 11.43 7.49 27.44
N GLU A 224 11.88 7.35 28.69
CA GLU A 224 11.09 6.78 29.78
C GLU A 224 9.81 7.58 30.05
N ASP A 225 9.91 8.91 30.14
CA ASP A 225 8.76 9.78 30.39
C ASP A 225 7.77 9.75 29.20
N TYR A 226 8.30 9.66 27.97
CA TYR A 226 7.46 9.51 26.76
C TYR A 226 6.73 8.17 26.74
N LYS A 227 7.41 7.09 27.11
CA LYS A 227 6.80 5.76 27.27
C LYS A 227 5.66 5.83 28.30
N ASP A 228 5.91 6.45 29.48
CA ASP A 228 4.91 6.56 30.55
C ASP A 228 3.73 7.45 30.12
N PHE A 229 3.98 8.51 29.35
CA PHE A 229 2.95 9.30 28.71
C PHE A 229 2.06 8.45 27.77
N LEU A 230 2.65 7.62 26.89
CA LEU A 230 1.89 6.75 25.98
C LEU A 230 1.06 5.70 26.74
N LEU A 231 1.60 5.14 27.83
CA LEU A 231 0.89 4.19 28.69
C LEU A 231 -0.29 4.83 29.44
N GLY A 232 -0.26 6.15 29.63
CA GLY A 232 -1.34 6.94 30.25
C GLY A 232 -2.45 7.36 29.29
N LEU A 233 -2.32 7.12 27.97
CA LEU A 233 -3.36 7.47 27.01
C LEU A 233 -4.59 6.55 27.17
N ASP A 234 -5.77 7.14 27.10
CA ASP A 234 -7.04 6.40 27.04
C ASP A 234 -7.28 5.87 25.63
N LEU A 235 -6.76 4.66 25.36
CA LEU A 235 -6.86 3.95 24.10
C LEU A 235 -7.89 2.81 24.20
N GLU A 236 -8.64 2.60 23.13
CA GLU A 236 -9.51 1.41 23.00
C GLU A 236 -8.69 0.15 22.73
N SER A 237 -7.60 0.29 21.97
CA SER A 237 -6.67 -0.80 21.64
C SER A 237 -5.73 -1.08 22.81
N LYS A 238 -5.29 -2.33 22.92
CA LYS A 238 -4.27 -2.74 23.88
C LYS A 238 -2.89 -2.34 23.38
N LEU A 239 -2.23 -1.38 24.04
CA LEU A 239 -0.83 -1.02 23.73
C LEU A 239 0.10 -2.16 24.19
N VAL A 240 0.64 -2.91 23.21
CA VAL A 240 1.45 -4.12 23.46
C VAL A 240 2.94 -3.88 23.30
N GLY A 241 3.33 -2.77 22.69
CA GLY A 241 4.73 -2.41 22.50
C GLY A 241 4.92 -0.91 22.30
N VAL A 242 5.91 -0.36 23.01
CA VAL A 242 6.46 0.99 22.77
C VAL A 242 7.92 0.81 22.41
N LEU A 243 8.27 1.23 21.20
CA LEU A 243 9.59 1.04 20.61
C LEU A 243 10.26 2.39 20.32
N HIS A 244 11.58 2.39 20.37
CA HIS A 244 12.40 3.50 19.91
C HIS A 244 13.42 3.00 18.89
N THR A 245 13.31 3.48 17.67
CA THR A 245 14.23 3.17 16.58
C THR A 245 15.17 4.34 16.34
N ILE A 246 16.47 4.08 16.30
CA ILE A 246 17.49 5.01 15.81
C ILE A 246 17.61 4.82 14.29
N ASN A 247 17.59 5.91 13.57
CA ASN A 247 17.73 5.96 12.11
C ASN A 247 18.59 7.15 11.70
N ASP A 248 19.83 6.91 11.33
CA ASP A 248 20.78 7.92 10.87
C ASP A 248 20.90 7.99 9.33
N GLY A 249 20.05 7.23 8.63
CA GLY A 249 19.95 7.27 7.17
C GLY A 249 19.59 8.67 6.65
N LEU A 250 20.17 9.09 5.53
CA LEU A 250 19.92 10.42 4.96
C LEU A 250 18.56 10.56 4.29
N ALA A 251 17.98 9.44 3.84
CA ALA A 251 16.68 9.44 3.19
C ALA A 251 15.53 9.66 4.18
N ASP A 252 14.46 10.28 3.72
CA ASP A 252 13.20 10.40 4.45
C ASP A 252 12.42 9.09 4.35
N ALA A 253 12.92 8.09 5.08
CA ALA A 253 12.35 6.74 5.12
C ALA A 253 12.62 6.11 6.50
N VAL A 254 11.68 5.32 6.97
CA VAL A 254 11.85 4.55 8.20
C VAL A 254 12.81 3.39 7.92
N LYS A 255 14.00 3.46 8.52
CA LYS A 255 15.00 2.40 8.56
C LYS A 255 15.39 2.15 10.01
N CYS A 256 15.95 0.98 10.27
CA CYS A 256 16.34 0.59 11.61
C CYS A 256 17.85 0.37 11.66
N ASP A 257 18.58 1.27 12.31
CA ASP A 257 19.99 1.08 12.62
C ASP A 257 20.12 0.44 14.02
N GLU A 258 19.26 0.84 14.97
CA GLU A 258 19.14 0.26 16.30
C GLU A 258 17.67 0.25 16.75
N LEU A 259 17.21 -0.83 17.38
CA LEU A 259 15.87 -0.94 17.97
C LEU A 259 15.96 -1.13 19.49
N ARG A 260 15.26 -0.28 20.23
CA ARG A 260 15.11 -0.37 21.70
C ARG A 260 13.65 -0.63 22.04
N VAL A 261 13.40 -1.65 22.86
CA VAL A 261 12.06 -1.93 23.41
C VAL A 261 11.91 -1.16 24.71
N LEU A 262 11.08 -0.11 24.71
CA LEU A 262 10.83 0.71 25.91
C LEU A 262 9.77 0.07 26.80
N HIS A 263 8.78 -0.62 26.21
CA HIS A 263 7.73 -1.34 26.92
C HIS A 263 7.23 -2.52 26.11
N GLY A 264 6.86 -3.60 26.79
CA GLY A 264 6.18 -4.76 26.21
C GLY A 264 7.05 -5.55 25.25
N ARG A 265 6.62 -5.67 23.99
CA ARG A 265 7.26 -6.51 22.97
C ARG A 265 7.39 -5.76 21.64
N ASP A 266 8.30 -6.25 20.79
CA ASP A 266 8.60 -5.72 19.46
C ASP A 266 7.75 -6.35 18.34
N TYR A 267 6.58 -6.87 18.67
CA TYR A 267 5.61 -7.40 17.71
C TYR A 267 4.19 -7.27 18.24
N PHE A 268 3.24 -7.36 17.35
CA PHE A 268 1.83 -7.56 17.67
C PHE A 268 1.29 -8.76 16.90
N TYR A 269 0.14 -9.27 17.32
CA TYR A 269 -0.57 -10.29 16.56
C TYR A 269 -1.68 -9.68 15.72
N GLU A 270 -1.85 -10.25 14.52
CA GLU A 270 -3.01 -10.00 13.69
C GLU A 270 -3.67 -11.34 13.35
N GLU A 271 -4.98 -11.34 13.15
CA GLU A 271 -5.72 -12.51 12.70
C GLU A 271 -6.33 -12.23 11.32
N VAL A 272 -6.14 -13.13 10.37
CA VAL A 272 -6.67 -13.04 9.01
C VAL A 272 -7.26 -14.37 8.62
N LEU A 273 -8.59 -14.40 8.32
CA LEU A 273 -9.32 -15.60 7.92
C LEU A 273 -9.07 -16.82 8.85
N GLY A 274 -8.96 -16.54 10.15
CA GLY A 274 -8.77 -17.55 11.20
C GLY A 274 -7.37 -18.13 11.28
N LEU A 275 -6.36 -17.46 10.72
CA LEU A 275 -4.93 -17.68 10.96
C LEU A 275 -4.35 -16.50 11.73
N ARG A 276 -3.44 -16.80 12.65
CA ARG A 276 -2.76 -15.80 13.49
C ARG A 276 -1.37 -15.54 12.97
N PHE A 277 -1.03 -14.25 12.84
CA PHE A 277 0.26 -13.79 12.33
C PHE A 277 0.97 -12.95 13.37
N LYS A 278 2.24 -13.27 13.64
CA LYS A 278 3.17 -12.42 14.38
C LYS A 278 3.73 -11.37 13.41
N VAL A 279 3.48 -10.10 13.69
CA VAL A 279 3.85 -8.98 12.82
C VAL A 279 4.89 -8.10 13.51
N SER A 280 6.09 -8.00 12.94
CA SER A 280 7.17 -7.17 13.46
C SER A 280 7.03 -5.70 13.05
N PRO A 281 7.79 -4.76 13.65
CA PRO A 281 7.68 -3.32 13.34
C PRO A 281 7.93 -2.99 11.87
N PHE A 282 8.85 -3.71 11.22
CA PHE A 282 9.34 -3.41 9.88
C PHE A 282 8.84 -4.39 8.81
N SER A 283 8.25 -5.53 9.19
CA SER A 283 7.73 -6.48 8.22
C SER A 283 6.59 -5.89 7.40
N PHE A 284 6.52 -6.28 6.12
CA PHE A 284 5.36 -5.99 5.31
C PHE A 284 4.16 -6.77 5.83
N PHE A 285 3.04 -6.11 5.94
CA PHE A 285 1.72 -6.71 6.17
C PHE A 285 0.67 -5.77 5.55
N GLN A 286 -0.42 -6.30 5.01
CA GLN A 286 -1.46 -5.48 4.36
C GLN A 286 -2.01 -4.42 5.32
N THR A 287 -2.10 -3.18 4.84
CA THR A 287 -2.46 -2.03 5.69
C THR A 287 -3.97 -1.81 5.85
N ASN A 288 -4.78 -2.73 5.34
CA ASN A 288 -6.23 -2.83 5.51
C ASN A 288 -6.55 -4.32 5.70
N THR A 289 -6.64 -4.77 6.94
CA THR A 289 -6.87 -6.19 7.28
C THR A 289 -8.19 -6.70 6.73
N LYS A 290 -9.30 -5.97 6.92
CA LYS A 290 -10.62 -6.38 6.43
C LYS A 290 -10.67 -6.46 4.90
N GLY A 291 -10.02 -5.52 4.22
CA GLY A 291 -9.86 -5.55 2.77
C GLY A 291 -8.99 -6.73 2.32
N ALA A 292 -7.91 -7.04 3.05
CA ALA A 292 -7.04 -8.18 2.76
C ALA A 292 -7.79 -9.52 2.91
N GLU A 293 -8.66 -9.66 3.91
CA GLU A 293 -9.51 -10.85 4.06
C GLU A 293 -10.39 -11.08 2.83
N VAL A 294 -10.94 -10.02 2.26
CA VAL A 294 -11.72 -10.09 1.01
C VAL A 294 -10.82 -10.43 -0.18
N LEU A 295 -9.69 -9.74 -0.33
CA LEU A 295 -8.72 -9.98 -1.41
C LEU A 295 -8.24 -11.44 -1.43
N TYR A 296 -7.86 -11.95 -0.27
CA TYR A 296 -7.40 -13.33 -0.13
C TYR A 296 -8.52 -14.36 -0.32
N THR A 297 -9.76 -14.00 0.03
CA THR A 297 -10.93 -14.83 -0.28
C THR A 297 -11.13 -14.94 -1.79
N ILE A 298 -11.01 -13.84 -2.53
CA ILE A 298 -11.08 -13.83 -4.01
C ILE A 298 -9.95 -14.70 -4.59
N ALA A 299 -8.72 -14.55 -4.10
CA ALA A 299 -7.58 -15.37 -4.56
C ALA A 299 -7.83 -16.88 -4.32
N ARG A 300 -8.39 -17.25 -3.15
CA ARG A 300 -8.78 -18.62 -2.84
C ARG A 300 -9.90 -19.15 -3.73
N GLU A 301 -10.92 -18.33 -4.01
CA GLU A 301 -11.99 -18.69 -4.94
C GLU A 301 -11.46 -18.98 -6.34
N PHE A 302 -10.48 -18.19 -6.82
CA PHE A 302 -9.83 -18.38 -8.11
C PHE A 302 -8.93 -19.63 -8.13
N ALA A 303 -8.28 -19.93 -7.01
CA ALA A 303 -7.51 -21.19 -6.85
C ALA A 303 -8.40 -22.44 -6.85
N GLY A 304 -9.73 -22.24 -6.80
CA GLY A 304 -10.74 -23.29 -6.67
C GLY A 304 -10.91 -23.73 -5.23
N ASN A 305 -12.15 -23.78 -4.75
CA ASN A 305 -12.53 -24.31 -3.41
C ASN A 305 -12.15 -25.79 -3.23
N LYS A 306 -11.70 -26.44 -4.30
CA LYS A 306 -11.22 -27.81 -4.36
C LYS A 306 -9.69 -27.85 -4.49
N GLY A 307 -9.00 -27.04 -3.66
CA GLY A 307 -7.54 -27.19 -3.48
C GLY A 307 -7.12 -28.54 -2.91
N ASP A 308 -8.07 -29.47 -2.77
CA ASP A 308 -7.90 -30.78 -2.19
C ASP A 308 -6.82 -31.55 -2.96
N GLY A 309 -5.63 -31.57 -2.39
CA GLY A 309 -4.50 -32.31 -2.90
C GLY A 309 -3.61 -31.59 -3.91
N LYS A 310 -3.79 -30.30 -4.22
CA LYS A 310 -2.88 -29.53 -5.10
C LYS A 310 -1.55 -29.22 -4.42
N VAL A 311 -0.47 -29.26 -5.19
CA VAL A 311 0.81 -28.64 -4.85
C VAL A 311 0.74 -27.18 -5.28
N VAL A 312 0.90 -26.26 -4.33
CA VAL A 312 0.79 -24.81 -4.55
C VAL A 312 2.16 -24.17 -4.40
N PHE A 313 2.56 -23.35 -5.37
CA PHE A 313 3.71 -22.45 -5.24
C PHE A 313 3.23 -21.04 -4.99
N ASP A 314 3.66 -20.43 -3.87
CA ASP A 314 3.43 -19.04 -3.52
C ASP A 314 4.72 -18.25 -3.80
N LEU A 315 4.76 -17.59 -4.96
CA LEU A 315 5.94 -16.87 -5.42
C LEU A 315 5.84 -15.38 -5.06
N TYR A 316 6.94 -14.80 -4.58
CA TYR A 316 6.97 -13.49 -3.93
C TYR A 316 6.17 -13.51 -2.62
N SER A 317 6.31 -14.60 -1.85
CA SER A 317 5.41 -14.94 -0.74
C SER A 317 5.44 -13.96 0.44
N GLY A 318 6.46 -13.08 0.53
CA GLY A 318 6.64 -12.19 1.68
C GLY A 318 6.65 -12.96 2.99
N THR A 319 5.76 -12.60 3.92
CA THR A 319 5.58 -13.31 5.21
C THR A 319 4.67 -14.54 5.11
N GLY A 320 4.41 -15.03 3.89
CA GLY A 320 3.70 -16.27 3.62
C GLY A 320 2.19 -16.24 3.87
N THR A 321 1.57 -15.06 3.89
CA THR A 321 0.15 -14.94 4.26
C THR A 321 -0.76 -15.69 3.30
N ILE A 322 -0.60 -15.51 1.98
CA ILE A 322 -1.46 -16.16 0.97
C ILE A 322 -1.20 -17.67 0.97
N GLY A 323 0.07 -18.10 0.94
CA GLY A 323 0.44 -19.51 0.99
C GLY A 323 -0.13 -20.24 2.19
N GLN A 324 -0.05 -19.66 3.39
CA GLN A 324 -0.63 -20.24 4.60
C GLN A 324 -2.15 -20.34 4.54
N LEU A 325 -2.83 -19.36 3.95
CA LEU A 325 -4.29 -19.43 3.75
C LEU A 325 -4.68 -20.54 2.77
N MET A 326 -3.83 -20.87 1.77
CA MET A 326 -4.05 -21.99 0.85
C MET A 326 -3.77 -23.34 1.51
N ALA A 327 -2.90 -23.41 2.49
CA ALA A 327 -2.47 -24.64 3.13
C ALA A 327 -3.62 -25.46 3.74
N LYS A 328 -4.72 -24.80 4.14
CA LYS A 328 -5.89 -25.48 4.70
C LYS A 328 -6.53 -26.48 3.71
N THR A 329 -6.30 -26.34 2.42
CA THR A 329 -6.88 -27.16 1.35
C THR A 329 -5.83 -27.78 0.44
N ALA A 330 -4.61 -27.24 0.42
CA ALA A 330 -3.52 -27.74 -0.39
C ALA A 330 -2.90 -29.05 0.17
N LYS A 331 -2.37 -29.91 -0.69
CA LYS A 331 -1.50 -31.03 -0.30
C LYS A 331 -0.20 -30.51 0.30
N LYS A 332 0.45 -29.58 -0.39
CA LYS A 332 1.71 -28.94 0.02
C LYS A 332 1.77 -27.53 -0.53
N VAL A 333 2.35 -26.62 0.24
CA VAL A 333 2.63 -25.24 -0.16
C VAL A 333 4.14 -24.99 -0.10
N TYR A 334 4.72 -24.53 -1.19
CA TYR A 334 6.09 -24.01 -1.24
C TYR A 334 6.03 -22.50 -1.46
N GLY A 335 6.47 -21.70 -0.47
CA GLY A 335 6.62 -20.26 -0.60
C GLY A 335 8.05 -19.89 -0.97
N ILE A 336 8.22 -19.02 -1.97
CA ILE A 336 9.54 -18.53 -2.37
C ILE A 336 9.58 -17.02 -2.22
N GLU A 337 10.54 -16.54 -1.45
CA GLU A 337 10.75 -15.11 -1.18
C GLU A 337 12.26 -14.80 -1.16
N LEU A 338 12.63 -13.63 -1.70
CA LEU A 338 14.04 -13.21 -1.77
C LEU A 338 14.58 -12.76 -0.41
N ILE A 339 13.73 -12.18 0.43
CA ILE A 339 14.09 -11.57 1.71
C ILE A 339 14.08 -12.63 2.81
N GLU A 340 15.26 -12.99 3.32
CA GLU A 340 15.43 -14.05 4.30
C GLU A 340 14.65 -13.82 5.61
N GLU A 341 14.60 -12.57 6.11
CA GLU A 341 13.84 -12.22 7.31
C GLU A 341 12.32 -12.45 7.13
N ALA A 342 11.81 -12.24 5.92
CA ALA A 342 10.41 -12.50 5.61
C ALA A 342 10.13 -14.01 5.59
N VAL A 343 11.05 -14.82 5.07
CA VAL A 343 10.96 -16.28 5.07
C VAL A 343 11.00 -16.85 6.50
N VAL A 344 11.89 -16.34 7.35
CA VAL A 344 11.92 -16.71 8.77
C VAL A 344 10.59 -16.42 9.44
N ALA A 345 10.02 -15.24 9.20
CA ALA A 345 8.71 -14.86 9.73
C ALA A 345 7.59 -15.76 9.18
N ALA A 346 7.64 -16.11 7.89
CA ALA A 346 6.66 -16.99 7.25
C ALA A 346 6.65 -18.39 7.89
N ASN A 347 7.83 -18.99 8.08
CA ASN A 347 7.95 -20.30 8.74
C ASN A 347 7.52 -20.25 10.22
N GLN A 348 7.84 -19.18 10.96
CA GLN A 348 7.38 -18.99 12.33
C GLN A 348 5.85 -18.90 12.39
N ASN A 349 5.23 -18.17 11.47
CA ASN A 349 3.78 -18.03 11.38
C ASN A 349 3.10 -19.34 10.97
N ALA A 350 3.69 -20.11 10.05
CA ALA A 350 3.20 -21.45 9.70
C ALA A 350 3.20 -22.38 10.93
N GLY A 351 4.30 -22.38 11.70
CA GLY A 351 4.38 -23.14 12.97
C GLY A 351 3.34 -22.66 14.00
N LEU A 352 3.13 -21.34 14.13
CA LEU A 352 2.12 -20.75 15.03
C LEU A 352 0.69 -21.25 14.69
N ASN A 353 0.42 -21.51 13.40
CA ASN A 353 -0.86 -21.95 12.89
C ASN A 353 -0.95 -23.50 12.72
N ASN A 354 0.07 -24.25 13.13
CA ASN A 354 0.15 -25.70 12.98
C ASN A 354 -0.02 -26.17 11.52
N LEU A 355 0.63 -25.47 10.57
CA LEU A 355 0.57 -25.76 9.14
C LEU A 355 1.84 -26.53 8.71
N ASP A 356 1.86 -27.85 8.95
CA ASP A 356 3.00 -28.73 8.65
C ASP A 356 3.22 -28.95 7.16
N ASN A 357 2.23 -28.60 6.32
CA ASN A 357 2.28 -28.69 4.86
C ASN A 357 2.75 -27.41 4.17
N CYS A 358 3.22 -26.40 4.91
CA CYS A 358 3.87 -25.20 4.37
C CYS A 358 5.39 -25.26 4.53
N GLU A 359 6.10 -24.83 3.49
CA GLU A 359 7.55 -24.67 3.51
C GLU A 359 7.93 -23.39 2.79
N PHE A 360 8.54 -22.44 3.51
CA PHE A 360 8.98 -21.16 2.93
C PHE A 360 10.50 -21.15 2.80
N ILE A 361 11.00 -20.80 1.60
CA ILE A 361 12.39 -20.93 1.19
C ILE A 361 12.91 -19.58 0.70
N ALA A 362 14.06 -19.17 1.24
CA ALA A 362 14.72 -17.94 0.82
C ALA A 362 15.48 -18.13 -0.50
N GLY A 363 15.22 -17.27 -1.47
CA GLY A 363 15.98 -17.23 -2.71
C GLY A 363 15.23 -16.71 -3.91
N ASP A 364 15.95 -16.69 -5.02
CA ASP A 364 15.44 -16.24 -6.30
C ASP A 364 14.54 -17.31 -6.91
N VAL A 365 13.32 -16.92 -7.29
CA VAL A 365 12.33 -17.80 -7.94
C VAL A 365 12.96 -18.58 -9.11
N ALA A 366 13.64 -17.90 -10.02
CA ALA A 366 14.22 -18.51 -11.21
C ALA A 366 15.27 -19.62 -10.90
N LYS A 367 15.95 -19.51 -9.76
CA LYS A 367 17.00 -20.46 -9.37
C LYS A 367 16.45 -21.64 -8.57
N LEU A 368 15.49 -21.39 -7.69
CA LEU A 368 14.97 -22.41 -6.77
C LEU A 368 13.98 -23.38 -7.43
N VAL A 369 13.31 -22.91 -8.46
CA VAL A 369 12.30 -23.63 -9.23
C VAL A 369 12.70 -25.04 -9.67
N THR A 370 13.92 -25.18 -10.20
CA THR A 370 14.43 -26.48 -10.68
C THR A 370 14.87 -27.40 -9.55
N SER A 371 15.00 -26.92 -8.33
CA SER A 371 15.46 -27.66 -7.15
C SER A 371 14.32 -28.18 -6.26
N LEU A 372 13.08 -27.75 -6.48
CA LEU A 372 11.93 -28.21 -5.69
C LEU A 372 11.56 -29.65 -6.05
N PRO A 373 11.17 -30.47 -5.06
CA PRO A 373 10.92 -31.90 -5.26
C PRO A 373 9.63 -32.21 -6.02
N GLU A 374 8.69 -31.28 -6.04
CA GLU A 374 7.37 -31.45 -6.69
C GLU A 374 7.13 -30.32 -7.70
N LYS A 375 6.31 -30.57 -8.72
CA LYS A 375 5.83 -29.54 -9.65
C LYS A 375 4.53 -28.94 -9.13
N PRO A 376 4.28 -27.63 -9.40
CA PRO A 376 3.05 -27.01 -8.98
C PRO A 376 1.87 -27.38 -9.87
N ASP A 377 0.72 -27.66 -9.26
CA ASP A 377 -0.58 -27.69 -9.93
C ASP A 377 -1.14 -26.26 -10.10
N LEU A 378 -0.84 -25.40 -9.10
CA LEU A 378 -1.27 -24.03 -9.01
C LEU A 378 -0.07 -23.15 -8.61
N ILE A 379 0.07 -22.00 -9.27
CA ILE A 379 0.99 -20.95 -8.85
C ILE A 379 0.20 -19.73 -8.40
N ILE A 380 0.58 -19.14 -7.28
CA ILE A 380 0.10 -17.84 -6.84
C ILE A 380 1.26 -16.87 -6.92
N VAL A 381 1.00 -15.67 -7.44
CA VAL A 381 1.98 -14.60 -7.50
C VAL A 381 1.38 -13.31 -6.95
N ASP A 382 2.11 -12.64 -6.03
CA ASP A 382 1.80 -11.31 -5.52
C ASP A 382 3.07 -10.43 -5.63
N PRO A 383 3.47 -10.06 -6.86
CA PRO A 383 4.73 -9.36 -7.08
C PRO A 383 4.67 -7.89 -6.65
N PRO A 384 5.83 -7.22 -6.48
CA PRO A 384 5.88 -5.80 -6.20
C PRO A 384 5.26 -4.96 -7.33
N ARG A 385 5.05 -3.66 -7.09
CA ARG A 385 4.41 -2.71 -8.03
C ARG A 385 5.01 -2.69 -9.44
N ALA A 386 6.26 -3.08 -9.60
CA ALA A 386 6.90 -3.19 -10.90
C ALA A 386 6.38 -4.37 -11.74
N GLY A 387 5.64 -5.29 -11.12
CA GLY A 387 5.24 -6.55 -11.74
C GLY A 387 6.38 -7.56 -11.77
N ILE A 388 6.19 -8.62 -12.54
CA ILE A 388 7.19 -9.65 -12.77
C ILE A 388 8.02 -9.22 -13.99
N LEU A 389 9.34 -9.27 -13.88
CA LEU A 389 10.23 -9.01 -15.02
C LEU A 389 10.00 -10.06 -16.12
N ALA A 390 10.23 -9.70 -17.37
CA ALA A 390 9.96 -10.58 -18.53
C ALA A 390 10.64 -11.96 -18.42
N ASN A 391 11.87 -12.02 -17.89
CA ASN A 391 12.53 -13.30 -17.61
C ASN A 391 11.82 -14.10 -16.53
N GLY A 392 11.32 -13.44 -15.47
CA GLY A 392 10.56 -14.10 -14.42
C GLY A 392 9.23 -14.68 -14.90
N VAL A 393 8.53 -13.99 -15.82
CA VAL A 393 7.32 -14.54 -16.47
C VAL A 393 7.67 -15.80 -17.26
N LYS A 394 8.78 -15.79 -17.98
CA LYS A 394 9.30 -16.97 -18.69
C LYS A 394 9.52 -18.13 -17.72
N ASP A 395 10.27 -17.87 -16.65
CA ASP A 395 10.66 -18.91 -15.68
C ASP A 395 9.41 -19.51 -15.00
N ILE A 396 8.42 -18.67 -14.65
CA ILE A 396 7.13 -19.12 -14.09
C ILE A 396 6.35 -19.97 -15.10
N ALA A 397 6.31 -19.58 -16.37
CA ALA A 397 5.60 -20.35 -17.40
C ALA A 397 6.23 -21.71 -17.69
N GLU A 398 7.54 -21.87 -17.46
CA GLU A 398 8.27 -23.12 -17.64
C GLU A 398 7.89 -24.20 -16.60
N PHE A 399 7.24 -23.85 -15.49
CA PHE A 399 6.66 -24.84 -14.57
C PHE A 399 5.51 -25.63 -15.17
N VAL A 400 4.85 -25.06 -16.16
CA VAL A 400 3.68 -25.68 -16.82
C VAL A 400 2.55 -25.98 -15.82
N ALA A 401 2.37 -25.12 -14.81
CA ALA A 401 1.22 -25.23 -13.90
C ALA A 401 -0.08 -25.04 -14.67
N GLY A 402 -1.12 -25.79 -14.31
CA GLY A 402 -2.43 -25.67 -14.95
C GLY A 402 -3.09 -24.31 -14.75
N GLU A 403 -2.82 -23.68 -13.61
CA GLU A 403 -3.46 -22.43 -13.19
C GLU A 403 -2.43 -21.48 -12.55
N ILE A 404 -2.59 -20.17 -12.82
CA ILE A 404 -1.85 -19.11 -12.15
C ILE A 404 -2.87 -18.09 -11.60
N VAL A 405 -2.87 -17.88 -10.29
CA VAL A 405 -3.59 -16.78 -9.63
C VAL A 405 -2.64 -15.62 -9.44
N TYR A 406 -2.90 -14.51 -10.11
CA TYR A 406 -2.09 -13.31 -10.05
C TYR A 406 -2.82 -12.24 -9.23
N VAL A 407 -2.27 -11.86 -8.07
CA VAL A 407 -2.68 -10.71 -7.26
C VAL A 407 -1.81 -9.53 -7.63
N SER A 408 -2.40 -8.36 -7.86
CA SER A 408 -1.64 -7.19 -8.32
C SER A 408 -2.16 -5.87 -7.78
N CYS A 409 -1.28 -5.12 -7.14
CA CYS A 409 -1.53 -3.72 -6.74
C CYS A 409 -1.32 -2.70 -7.88
N ASN A 410 -0.87 -3.15 -9.07
CA ASN A 410 -0.64 -2.30 -10.24
C ASN A 410 -1.18 -2.93 -11.52
N PRO A 411 -2.40 -2.59 -11.96
CA PRO A 411 -2.99 -3.17 -13.15
C PRO A 411 -2.22 -2.89 -14.45
N LYS A 412 -1.34 -1.89 -14.50
CA LYS A 412 -0.49 -1.66 -15.69
C LYS A 412 0.54 -2.78 -15.86
N SER A 413 1.27 -3.10 -14.79
CA SER A 413 2.21 -4.22 -14.83
C SER A 413 1.51 -5.58 -14.97
N LEU A 414 0.31 -5.73 -14.38
CA LEU A 414 -0.50 -6.92 -14.58
C LEU A 414 -0.83 -7.14 -16.07
N VAL A 415 -1.32 -6.10 -16.76
CA VAL A 415 -1.65 -6.16 -18.20
C VAL A 415 -0.42 -6.55 -19.04
N GLU A 416 0.75 -5.94 -18.76
CA GLU A 416 2.01 -6.29 -19.45
C GLU A 416 2.38 -7.76 -19.20
N ASN A 417 2.24 -8.23 -17.97
CA ASN A 417 2.55 -9.63 -17.63
C ASN A 417 1.51 -10.61 -18.21
N VAL A 418 0.22 -10.25 -18.27
CA VAL A 418 -0.81 -11.09 -18.92
C VAL A 418 -0.47 -11.29 -20.40
N VAL A 419 -0.13 -10.23 -21.14
CA VAL A 419 0.29 -10.34 -22.55
C VAL A 419 1.49 -11.27 -22.70
N GLU A 420 2.47 -11.20 -21.81
CA GLU A 420 3.63 -12.07 -21.82
C GLU A 420 3.28 -13.53 -21.49
N PHE A 421 2.39 -13.78 -20.52
CA PHE A 421 1.87 -15.13 -20.22
C PHE A 421 1.06 -15.71 -21.38
N GLU A 422 0.25 -14.91 -22.07
CA GLU A 422 -0.51 -15.34 -23.24
C GLU A 422 0.42 -15.80 -24.38
N SER A 423 1.53 -15.10 -24.60
CA SER A 423 2.56 -15.51 -25.56
C SER A 423 3.21 -16.86 -25.23
N ARG A 424 3.03 -17.37 -24.01
CA ARG A 424 3.58 -18.63 -23.47
C ARG A 424 2.52 -19.72 -23.29
N GLY A 425 1.34 -19.51 -23.86
CA GLY A 425 0.26 -20.52 -23.88
C GLY A 425 -0.58 -20.53 -22.60
N TYR A 426 -0.66 -19.42 -21.88
CA TYR A 426 -1.70 -19.18 -20.89
C TYR A 426 -2.77 -18.27 -21.48
N LYS A 427 -3.95 -18.26 -20.89
CA LYS A 427 -5.03 -17.34 -21.25
C LYS A 427 -5.61 -16.75 -19.97
N LEU A 428 -5.92 -15.44 -19.99
CA LEU A 428 -6.70 -14.84 -18.93
C LEU A 428 -8.12 -15.43 -18.97
N ASP A 429 -8.54 -16.08 -17.89
CA ASP A 429 -9.87 -16.67 -17.74
C ASP A 429 -10.81 -15.75 -16.94
N LYS A 430 -10.35 -15.28 -15.78
CA LYS A 430 -11.15 -14.44 -14.88
C LYS A 430 -10.38 -13.25 -14.38
N LEU A 431 -11.10 -12.14 -14.18
CA LEU A 431 -10.60 -10.92 -13.54
C LEU A 431 -11.62 -10.41 -12.52
N LYS A 432 -11.18 -10.16 -11.29
CA LYS A 432 -11.95 -9.47 -10.26
C LYS A 432 -11.12 -8.38 -9.61
N LEU A 433 -11.74 -7.25 -9.31
CA LEU A 433 -11.09 -6.10 -8.69
C LEU A 433 -11.49 -5.98 -7.22
N MET A 434 -10.56 -5.47 -6.40
CA MET A 434 -10.80 -5.19 -4.98
C MET A 434 -10.28 -3.81 -4.60
N ASP A 435 -11.14 -2.96 -4.05
CA ASP A 435 -10.73 -1.67 -3.53
C ASP A 435 -10.16 -1.79 -2.12
N MET A 436 -8.87 -2.03 -2.02
CA MET A 436 -8.12 -2.07 -0.76
C MET A 436 -7.94 -0.69 -0.11
N PHE A 437 -8.02 0.39 -0.93
CA PHE A 437 -7.66 1.74 -0.50
C PHE A 437 -8.73 2.75 -0.90
N PRO A 438 -9.89 2.78 -0.19
CA PRO A 438 -10.90 3.82 -0.38
C PRO A 438 -10.28 5.23 -0.35
N SER A 439 -10.80 6.12 -1.18
CA SER A 439 -10.31 7.50 -1.34
C SER A 439 -8.91 7.67 -1.95
N GLY A 440 -8.20 6.58 -2.17
CA GLY A 440 -6.93 6.53 -2.90
C GLY A 440 -7.13 6.17 -4.38
N PRO A 441 -6.09 6.34 -5.23
CA PRO A 441 -6.18 6.08 -6.67
C PRO A 441 -5.87 4.62 -7.05
N HIS A 442 -5.56 3.78 -6.09
CA HIS A 442 -5.13 2.40 -6.30
C HIS A 442 -6.28 1.42 -6.13
N CYS A 443 -6.16 0.27 -6.78
CA CYS A 443 -7.09 -0.84 -6.69
C CYS A 443 -6.30 -2.12 -6.93
N GLU A 444 -6.59 -3.16 -6.17
CA GLU A 444 -6.03 -4.50 -6.36
C GLU A 444 -6.79 -5.23 -7.47
N SER A 445 -6.10 -6.08 -8.17
CA SER A 445 -6.65 -6.93 -9.22
C SER A 445 -6.27 -8.37 -8.95
N VAL A 446 -7.23 -9.27 -9.04
CA VAL A 446 -6.97 -10.72 -9.00
C VAL A 446 -7.32 -11.28 -10.37
N ALA A 447 -6.35 -11.90 -11.01
CA ALA A 447 -6.49 -12.54 -12.33
C ALA A 447 -6.24 -14.05 -12.22
N LEU A 448 -7.06 -14.84 -12.90
CA LEU A 448 -6.85 -16.27 -13.10
C LEU A 448 -6.37 -16.48 -14.53
N LEU A 449 -5.19 -17.08 -14.69
CA LEU A 449 -4.67 -17.50 -15.98
C LEU A 449 -4.69 -19.03 -16.03
N ILE A 450 -5.15 -19.58 -17.15
CA ILE A 450 -5.28 -21.03 -17.39
C ILE A 450 -4.36 -21.43 -18.53
N LYS A 451 -3.65 -22.54 -18.35
CA LYS A 451 -2.82 -23.15 -19.40
C LYS A 451 -3.71 -23.66 -20.51
N GLN A 452 -3.36 -23.30 -21.76
CA GLN A 452 -4.05 -23.76 -22.99
C GLN A 452 -3.41 -25.04 -23.54
#